data_c34a9948db8ff7e3f624a0723a5acb39
#
_entry.id   c34a9948db8ff7e3f624a0723a5acb39
#
_cell.length_a   1.000
_cell.length_b   1.000
_cell.length_c   1.000
_cell.angle_alpha   90.00
_cell.angle_beta   90.00
_cell.angle_gamma   90.00
#
_symmetry.space_group_name_H-M   'P 1'
#
loop_
_entity.id
_entity.type
_entity.pdbx_description
1 polymer ?
#
loop_
_entity_poly.entity_id
_entity_poly.type
_entity_poly.pdbx_seq_one_letter_code
_entity_poly.pdbx_strand_id
1 'polypeptide(L)'
;MTAGWIGCLWFLIPAVAAAGPGMSSQELDAWFNGKSAAEVNEGSLSFLIELPAKPIHHHQNQIRIMPDSLATGWTDLMQCHDNLDSVPRAQITFREGYIRELRVVESRAIGEAWVQGPTIQLRNVSPNARLCLEAQTRALKNTGDGYFSLFNGPYMRKFLDGYYPMQVSLRLEYPASLLQLIDISPAEQPGFTVRQEAGQVMIDTIFEGELRTTIQFERK
;
A
#
# COMPACT_ATOMS: atom_id res chain seq x y z
N MET A 1 -22.59 -75.17 30.75
CA MET A 1 -23.11 -73.81 30.71
C MET A 1 -21.98 -72.88 30.33
N THR A 2 -21.80 -72.60 29.06
CA THR A 2 -20.69 -71.80 28.51
C THR A 2 -21.27 -70.59 27.84
N ALA A 3 -21.04 -69.42 28.42
CA ALA A 3 -21.45 -68.11 27.87
C ALA A 3 -20.43 -67.66 26.84
N GLY A 4 -20.85 -67.48 25.60
CA GLY A 4 -20.04 -66.93 24.51
C GLY A 4 -20.02 -65.39 24.54
N TRP A 5 -18.85 -64.83 24.49
CA TRP A 5 -18.65 -63.40 24.33
C TRP A 5 -18.51 -63.06 22.85
N ILE A 6 -19.43 -62.20 22.36
CA ILE A 6 -19.32 -61.62 21.02
C ILE A 6 -18.55 -60.29 21.15
N GLY A 7 -17.32 -60.30 20.64
CA GLY A 7 -16.51 -59.05 20.54
C GLY A 7 -16.89 -58.25 19.32
N CYS A 8 -17.40 -57.03 19.52
CA CYS A 8 -17.56 -56.04 18.47
C CYS A 8 -16.17 -55.38 18.14
N LEU A 9 -15.62 -55.71 16.99
CA LEU A 9 -14.49 -54.97 16.44
C LEU A 9 -14.96 -53.63 15.86
N TRP A 10 -14.57 -52.53 16.48
CA TRP A 10 -14.71 -51.20 15.93
C TRP A 10 -13.51 -50.89 15.05
N PHE A 11 -13.74 -50.78 13.72
CA PHE A 11 -12.74 -50.24 12.77
C PHE A 11 -12.75 -48.72 12.89
N LEU A 12 -11.72 -48.15 13.48
CA LEU A 12 -11.42 -46.74 13.38
C LEU A 12 -10.84 -46.47 11.98
N ILE A 13 -11.61 -45.89 11.10
CA ILE A 13 -11.14 -45.32 9.83
C ILE A 13 -10.47 -43.99 10.16
N PRO A 14 -9.17 -43.80 9.92
CA PRO A 14 -8.57 -42.49 10.07
C PRO A 14 -9.18 -41.54 8.98
N ALA A 15 -9.81 -40.47 9.40
CA ALA A 15 -10.20 -39.38 8.51
C ALA A 15 -8.90 -38.73 7.95
N VAL A 16 -8.61 -39.02 6.69
CA VAL A 16 -7.59 -38.30 5.94
C VAL A 16 -8.15 -36.90 5.72
N ALA A 17 -7.66 -35.93 6.48
CA ALA A 17 -7.87 -34.53 6.22
C ALA A 17 -7.30 -34.23 4.83
N ALA A 18 -8.14 -33.94 3.84
CA ALA A 18 -7.72 -33.46 2.55
C ALA A 18 -7.02 -32.08 2.77
N ALA A 19 -5.70 -32.09 2.70
CA ALA A 19 -4.94 -30.85 2.56
C ALA A 19 -5.43 -30.15 1.27
N GLY A 20 -5.81 -28.88 1.38
CA GLY A 20 -6.13 -28.06 0.21
C GLY A 20 -4.94 -28.05 -0.77
N PRO A 21 -5.13 -27.61 -2.03
CA PRO A 21 -4.07 -27.65 -3.03
C PRO A 21 -2.91 -26.75 -2.58
N GLY A 22 -1.97 -27.31 -1.87
CA GLY A 22 -0.66 -26.74 -1.64
C GLY A 22 0.10 -26.78 -2.95
N MET A 23 0.90 -25.75 -3.22
CA MET A 23 1.84 -25.75 -4.35
C MET A 23 2.63 -27.06 -4.35
N SER A 24 2.75 -27.67 -5.51
CA SER A 24 3.59 -28.84 -5.68
C SER A 24 5.07 -28.50 -5.41
N SER A 25 5.88 -29.49 -5.02
CA SER A 25 7.33 -29.27 -4.86
C SER A 25 7.99 -28.72 -6.11
N GLN A 26 7.50 -29.07 -7.31
CA GLN A 26 7.99 -28.52 -8.56
C GLN A 26 7.58 -27.04 -8.77
N GLU A 27 6.41 -26.65 -8.34
CA GLU A 27 5.99 -25.24 -8.37
C GLU A 27 6.75 -24.40 -7.34
N LEU A 28 7.03 -24.97 -6.15
CA LEU A 28 7.90 -24.36 -5.15
C LEU A 28 9.34 -24.24 -5.67
N ASP A 29 9.91 -25.27 -6.27
CA ASP A 29 11.26 -25.25 -6.85
C ASP A 29 11.35 -24.28 -8.04
N ALA A 30 10.33 -24.23 -8.91
CA ALA A 30 10.24 -23.24 -9.98
C ALA A 30 10.11 -21.81 -9.45
N TRP A 31 9.40 -21.64 -8.33
CA TRP A 31 9.26 -20.33 -7.68
C TRP A 31 10.57 -19.88 -7.01
N PHE A 32 11.28 -20.79 -6.33
CA PHE A 32 12.59 -20.50 -5.71
C PHE A 32 13.72 -20.38 -6.72
N ASN A 33 13.70 -21.16 -7.81
CA ASN A 33 14.75 -21.15 -8.83
C ASN A 33 14.44 -20.18 -10.01
N GLY A 34 13.22 -19.66 -10.09
CA GLY A 34 12.77 -18.75 -11.17
C GLY A 34 13.27 -17.32 -11.05
N LYS A 35 13.83 -16.95 -9.89
CA LYS A 35 14.54 -15.67 -9.71
C LYS A 35 15.99 -15.98 -9.35
N SER A 36 16.93 -15.63 -10.22
CA SER A 36 18.33 -15.59 -9.83
C SER A 36 18.51 -14.56 -8.71
N ALA A 37 19.43 -14.78 -7.78
CA ALA A 37 19.74 -13.82 -6.71
C ALA A 37 20.10 -12.41 -7.25
N ALA A 38 20.46 -12.32 -8.54
CA ALA A 38 20.74 -11.07 -9.25
C ALA A 38 19.45 -10.28 -9.64
N GLU A 39 18.27 -10.91 -9.59
CA GLU A 39 17.00 -10.26 -9.97
C GLU A 39 16.20 -9.77 -8.76
N VAL A 40 16.67 -10.05 -7.54
CA VAL A 40 16.00 -9.60 -6.31
C VAL A 40 16.47 -8.19 -5.98
N ASN A 41 15.54 -7.23 -6.01
CA ASN A 41 15.83 -5.88 -5.53
C ASN A 41 15.94 -5.89 -4.00
N GLU A 42 17.12 -5.55 -3.47
CA GLU A 42 17.40 -5.49 -2.02
C GLU A 42 16.96 -4.17 -1.36
N GLY A 43 16.31 -3.27 -2.10
CA GLY A 43 15.74 -2.03 -1.58
C GLY A 43 16.18 -0.76 -2.30
N SER A 44 17.01 -0.87 -3.33
CA SER A 44 17.35 0.26 -4.18
C SER A 44 16.13 0.73 -4.97
N LEU A 45 15.86 2.03 -4.95
CA LEU A 45 14.76 2.59 -5.74
C LEU A 45 15.08 2.48 -7.23
N SER A 46 14.21 1.82 -7.98
CA SER A 46 14.29 1.68 -9.42
C SER A 46 12.93 1.98 -10.05
N PHE A 47 12.88 2.93 -10.98
CA PHE A 47 11.66 3.25 -11.71
C PHE A 47 11.52 2.34 -12.93
N LEU A 48 10.30 1.84 -13.13
CA LEU A 48 9.95 0.96 -14.25
C LEU A 48 9.23 1.78 -15.33
N ILE A 49 9.62 1.56 -16.58
CA ILE A 49 9.01 2.28 -17.73
C ILE A 49 7.76 1.57 -18.20
N GLU A 50 7.71 0.24 -18.04
CA GLU A 50 6.60 -0.59 -18.51
C GLU A 50 5.82 -1.19 -17.35
N LEU A 51 4.49 -1.27 -17.53
CA LEU A 51 3.62 -1.99 -16.61
C LEU A 51 3.91 -3.50 -16.67
N PRO A 52 4.06 -4.15 -15.52
CA PRO A 52 4.12 -5.61 -15.48
C PRO A 52 2.87 -6.24 -16.12
N ALA A 53 3.04 -7.41 -16.75
CA ALA A 53 1.95 -8.12 -17.42
C ALA A 53 0.81 -8.53 -16.46
N LYS A 54 1.10 -8.69 -15.17
CA LYS A 54 0.11 -9.00 -14.13
C LYS A 54 -0.26 -7.72 -13.38
N PRO A 55 -1.55 -7.58 -12.98
CA PRO A 55 -1.95 -6.48 -12.11
C PRO A 55 -1.08 -6.43 -10.85
N ILE A 56 -0.57 -5.26 -10.53
CA ILE A 56 0.22 -5.00 -9.33
C ILE A 56 -0.56 -4.12 -8.36
N HIS A 57 -0.15 -4.10 -7.11
CA HIS A 57 -0.72 -3.19 -6.12
C HIS A 57 -0.57 -1.74 -6.60
N HIS A 58 -1.70 -1.04 -6.74
CA HIS A 58 -1.76 0.37 -7.09
C HIS A 58 -2.24 1.17 -5.88
N HIS A 59 -1.35 2.02 -5.36
CA HIS A 59 -1.61 2.95 -4.27
C HIS A 59 -1.93 4.33 -4.85
N GLN A 60 -3.11 4.84 -4.57
CA GLN A 60 -3.59 6.14 -5.06
C GLN A 60 -3.82 7.06 -3.88
N ASN A 61 -3.14 8.20 -3.85
CA ASN A 61 -3.37 9.26 -2.87
C ASN A 61 -3.91 10.51 -3.54
N GLN A 62 -4.97 11.04 -2.98
CA GLN A 62 -5.42 12.40 -3.22
C GLN A 62 -5.26 13.19 -1.92
N ILE A 63 -4.39 14.19 -1.95
CA ILE A 63 -4.09 15.04 -0.79
C ILE A 63 -4.54 16.45 -1.11
N ARG A 64 -5.18 17.11 -0.14
CA ARG A 64 -5.57 18.52 -0.27
C ARG A 64 -4.98 19.33 0.86
N ILE A 65 -4.18 20.34 0.50
CA ILE A 65 -3.71 21.37 1.41
C ILE A 65 -4.79 22.47 1.45
N MET A 66 -5.34 22.69 2.64
CA MET A 66 -6.30 23.75 2.90
C MET A 66 -5.59 25.01 3.41
N PRO A 67 -6.20 26.20 3.38
CA PRO A 67 -5.56 27.41 3.92
C PRO A 67 -5.11 27.28 5.38
N ASP A 68 -5.88 26.59 6.22
CA ASP A 68 -5.57 26.33 7.63
C ASP A 68 -4.47 25.28 7.82
N SER A 69 -4.20 24.44 6.80
CA SER A 69 -3.08 23.48 6.80
C SER A 69 -1.73 24.17 7.01
N LEU A 70 -1.59 25.44 6.54
CA LEU A 70 -0.36 26.22 6.72
C LEU A 70 -0.03 26.51 8.18
N ALA A 71 -1.03 26.60 9.04
CA ALA A 71 -0.86 26.79 10.47
C ALA A 71 -0.80 25.48 11.27
N THR A 72 -1.57 24.47 10.83
CA THR A 72 -1.80 23.24 11.59
C THR A 72 -0.98 22.06 11.14
N GLY A 73 -0.56 22.04 9.87
CA GLY A 73 0.10 20.93 9.20
C GLY A 73 -0.85 19.80 8.76
N TRP A 74 -2.15 19.87 9.11
CA TRP A 74 -3.16 18.88 8.73
C TRP A 74 -3.64 19.09 7.31
N THR A 75 -3.72 18.00 6.56
CA THR A 75 -4.20 17.95 5.16
C THR A 75 -5.27 16.88 5.03
N ASP A 76 -6.22 17.06 4.14
CA ASP A 76 -7.19 16.02 3.84
C ASP A 76 -6.54 14.94 2.96
N LEU A 77 -6.88 13.69 3.23
CA LEU A 77 -6.41 12.51 2.52
C LEU A 77 -7.60 11.65 2.07
N MET A 78 -7.66 11.36 0.78
CA MET A 78 -8.35 10.21 0.21
C MET A 78 -7.28 9.23 -0.29
N GLN A 79 -7.30 8.01 0.19
CA GLN A 79 -6.33 6.98 -0.19
C GLN A 79 -7.04 5.73 -0.64
N CYS A 80 -6.69 5.23 -1.83
CA CYS A 80 -7.21 3.98 -2.36
C CYS A 80 -6.07 3.00 -2.67
N HIS A 81 -6.37 1.74 -2.50
CA HIS A 81 -5.51 0.61 -2.84
C HIS A 81 -6.26 -0.33 -3.76
N ASP A 82 -5.76 -0.54 -4.96
CA ASP A 82 -6.23 -1.56 -5.88
C ASP A 82 -5.25 -2.74 -5.94
N ASN A 83 -5.77 -3.91 -6.22
CA ASN A 83 -4.99 -5.15 -6.35
C ASN A 83 -4.12 -5.43 -5.11
N LEU A 84 -4.70 -5.27 -3.93
CA LEU A 84 -4.06 -5.71 -2.68
C LEU A 84 -3.72 -7.20 -2.76
N ASP A 85 -2.60 -7.58 -2.15
CA ASP A 85 -2.18 -8.97 -2.08
C ASP A 85 -3.23 -9.83 -1.37
N SER A 86 -3.53 -10.99 -1.97
CA SER A 86 -4.51 -11.93 -1.42
C SER A 86 -3.93 -12.62 -0.21
N VAL A 87 -4.44 -12.27 0.98
CA VAL A 87 -3.94 -12.77 2.25
C VAL A 87 -5.08 -12.94 3.27
N PRO A 88 -4.97 -13.87 4.24
CA PRO A 88 -5.98 -14.02 5.28
C PRO A 88 -6.13 -12.80 6.18
N ARG A 89 -5.03 -12.06 6.41
CA ARG A 89 -5.00 -10.85 7.24
C ARG A 89 -3.98 -9.86 6.70
N ALA A 90 -4.35 -8.58 6.72
CA ALA A 90 -3.46 -7.46 6.43
C ALA A 90 -3.82 -6.27 7.31
N GLN A 91 -2.91 -5.30 7.38
CA GLN A 91 -3.19 -4.03 8.05
C GLN A 91 -2.49 -2.88 7.32
N ILE A 92 -3.13 -1.71 7.38
CA ILE A 92 -2.55 -0.44 6.94
C ILE A 92 -2.39 0.41 8.19
N THR A 93 -1.14 0.71 8.56
CA THR A 93 -0.81 1.43 9.79
C THR A 93 -0.29 2.82 9.47
N PHE A 94 -0.87 3.81 10.10
CA PHE A 94 -0.42 5.19 10.07
C PHE A 94 0.35 5.52 11.36
N ARG A 95 1.17 6.55 11.29
CA ARG A 95 1.90 7.03 12.47
C ARG A 95 0.92 7.64 13.46
N GLU A 96 0.96 7.19 14.71
CA GLU A 96 0.15 7.73 15.78
C GLU A 96 0.43 9.23 16.00
N GLY A 97 -0.63 10.02 16.21
CA GLY A 97 -0.56 11.48 16.30
C GLY A 97 -0.41 12.20 14.95
N TYR A 98 -0.29 11.47 13.84
CA TYR A 98 -0.20 12.02 12.48
C TYR A 98 -1.39 11.66 11.60
N ILE A 99 -2.38 10.97 12.14
CA ILE A 99 -3.65 10.63 11.48
C ILE A 99 -4.81 10.91 12.42
N ARG A 100 -5.91 11.39 11.88
CA ARG A 100 -7.19 11.56 12.59
C ARG A 100 -8.34 11.40 11.60
N GLU A 101 -9.56 11.21 12.12
CA GLU A 101 -10.79 11.06 11.33
C GLU A 101 -10.70 9.92 10.30
N LEU A 102 -9.89 8.89 10.63
CA LEU A 102 -9.68 7.74 9.76
C LEU A 102 -10.96 6.93 9.61
N ARG A 103 -11.39 6.70 8.37
CA ARG A 103 -12.56 5.86 8.05
C ARG A 103 -12.37 5.09 6.76
N VAL A 104 -12.95 3.90 6.68
CA VAL A 104 -13.07 3.13 5.45
C VAL A 104 -14.30 3.64 4.70
N VAL A 105 -14.13 3.99 3.43
CA VAL A 105 -15.21 4.51 2.56
C VAL A 105 -15.60 3.52 1.47
N GLU A 106 -14.70 2.64 1.06
CA GLU A 106 -14.97 1.56 0.12
C GLU A 106 -14.16 0.31 0.50
N SER A 107 -14.80 -0.86 0.43
CA SER A 107 -14.15 -2.16 0.62
C SER A 107 -14.79 -3.17 -0.33
N ARG A 108 -14.00 -3.73 -1.25
CA ARG A 108 -14.44 -4.71 -2.25
C ARG A 108 -13.46 -5.87 -2.30
N ALA A 109 -13.99 -7.10 -2.38
CA ALA A 109 -13.22 -8.34 -2.34
C ALA A 109 -12.36 -8.48 -1.06
N ILE A 110 -12.86 -7.92 0.06
CA ILE A 110 -12.30 -7.99 1.42
C ILE A 110 -13.45 -8.43 2.33
N GLY A 111 -13.25 -9.50 3.09
CA GLY A 111 -14.32 -10.02 3.97
C GLY A 111 -14.70 -9.05 5.08
N GLU A 112 -13.71 -8.45 5.72
CA GLU A 112 -13.92 -7.44 6.77
C GLU A 112 -12.83 -6.35 6.66
N ALA A 113 -13.22 -5.08 6.83
CA ALA A 113 -12.32 -3.94 6.95
C ALA A 113 -12.83 -2.99 8.03
N TRP A 114 -12.00 -2.69 9.05
CA TRP A 114 -12.39 -1.79 10.15
C TRP A 114 -11.20 -0.98 10.66
N VAL A 115 -11.51 0.15 11.28
CA VAL A 115 -10.51 1.02 11.91
C VAL A 115 -10.27 0.57 13.34
N GLN A 116 -8.99 0.51 13.74
CA GLN A 116 -8.55 0.24 15.10
C GLN A 116 -7.39 1.18 15.45
N GLY A 117 -7.68 2.26 16.16
CA GLY A 117 -6.70 3.32 16.41
C GLY A 117 -6.18 3.93 15.11
N PRO A 118 -4.86 4.07 14.91
CA PRO A 118 -4.27 4.61 13.68
C PRO A 118 -4.14 3.54 12.57
N THR A 119 -4.86 2.42 12.66
CA THR A 119 -4.69 1.26 11.77
C THR A 119 -6.02 0.84 11.18
N ILE A 120 -6.01 0.44 9.92
CA ILE A 120 -7.11 -0.29 9.28
C ILE A 120 -6.73 -1.76 9.28
N GLN A 121 -7.59 -2.59 9.84
CA GLN A 121 -7.48 -4.04 9.87
C GLN A 121 -8.28 -4.64 8.71
N LEU A 122 -7.70 -5.62 8.02
CA LEU A 122 -8.32 -6.35 6.93
C LEU A 122 -8.32 -7.85 7.21
N ARG A 123 -9.41 -8.53 6.85
CA ARG A 123 -9.53 -9.99 6.87
C ARG A 123 -10.04 -10.51 5.55
N ASN A 124 -9.53 -11.69 5.16
CA ASN A 124 -9.93 -12.40 3.97
C ASN A 124 -9.85 -11.50 2.72
N VAL A 125 -8.65 -10.96 2.47
CA VAL A 125 -8.37 -10.19 1.26
C VAL A 125 -8.27 -11.17 0.09
N SER A 126 -9.14 -10.98 -0.91
CA SER A 126 -9.25 -11.82 -2.11
C SER A 126 -8.57 -11.15 -3.31
N PRO A 127 -8.31 -11.86 -4.42
CA PRO A 127 -7.78 -11.26 -5.63
C PRO A 127 -8.62 -10.07 -6.12
N ASN A 128 -7.96 -9.06 -6.70
CA ASN A 128 -8.56 -7.81 -7.18
C ASN A 128 -9.25 -6.99 -6.06
N ALA A 129 -8.77 -7.14 -4.82
CA ALA A 129 -9.29 -6.38 -3.70
C ALA A 129 -9.05 -4.88 -3.89
N ARG A 130 -10.05 -4.08 -3.50
CA ARG A 130 -9.99 -2.62 -3.44
C ARG A 130 -10.38 -2.16 -2.05
N LEU A 131 -9.61 -1.22 -1.52
CA LEU A 131 -9.90 -0.51 -0.29
C LEU A 131 -9.71 0.98 -0.53
N CYS A 132 -10.70 1.79 -0.13
CA CYS A 132 -10.53 3.25 -0.05
C CYS A 132 -10.80 3.74 1.38
N LEU A 133 -10.03 4.72 1.80
CA LEU A 133 -10.13 5.36 3.09
C LEU A 133 -10.09 6.87 2.95
N GLU A 134 -10.68 7.55 3.90
CA GLU A 134 -10.53 8.98 4.12
C GLU A 134 -9.96 9.25 5.50
N ALA A 135 -9.16 10.30 5.61
CA ALA A 135 -8.56 10.73 6.85
C ALA A 135 -8.08 12.19 6.75
N GLN A 136 -7.60 12.73 7.87
CA GLN A 136 -6.71 13.87 7.87
C GLN A 136 -5.32 13.42 8.32
N THR A 137 -4.28 13.87 7.61
CA THR A 137 -2.88 13.54 7.91
C THR A 137 -2.08 14.81 8.19
N ARG A 138 -1.15 14.72 9.15
CA ARG A 138 -0.23 15.82 9.44
C ARG A 138 1.00 15.74 8.53
N ALA A 139 0.77 15.90 7.22
CA ALA A 139 1.78 15.70 6.18
C ALA A 139 2.54 16.98 5.79
N LEU A 140 1.92 18.16 6.00
CA LEU A 140 2.54 19.45 5.68
C LEU A 140 3.37 19.95 6.87
N LYS A 141 4.65 20.19 6.63
CA LYS A 141 5.58 20.72 7.65
C LYS A 141 6.00 22.13 7.25
N ASN A 142 5.82 23.09 8.17
CA ASN A 142 6.47 24.40 8.07
C ASN A 142 7.97 24.21 8.38
N THR A 143 8.83 24.59 7.44
CA THR A 143 10.30 24.45 7.55
C THR A 143 10.99 25.77 7.92
N GLY A 144 10.23 26.85 8.15
CA GLY A 144 10.72 28.19 8.48
C GLY A 144 10.72 29.12 7.28
N ASP A 145 10.85 30.40 7.52
CA ASP A 145 11.04 31.46 6.51
C ASP A 145 10.00 31.47 5.36
N GLY A 146 8.78 31.02 5.66
CA GLY A 146 7.72 30.92 4.63
C GLY A 146 7.74 29.66 3.78
N TYR A 147 8.66 28.71 4.07
CA TYR A 147 8.77 27.45 3.32
C TYR A 147 7.98 26.32 3.99
N PHE A 148 7.43 25.45 3.14
CA PHE A 148 6.67 24.27 3.54
C PHE A 148 7.12 23.06 2.75
N SER A 149 7.14 21.89 3.42
CA SER A 149 7.41 20.61 2.77
C SER A 149 6.27 19.64 3.07
N LEU A 150 5.73 19.04 2.03
CA LEU A 150 4.80 17.93 2.12
C LEU A 150 5.60 16.63 1.91
N PHE A 151 5.55 15.74 2.90
CA PHE A 151 6.20 14.43 2.85
C PHE A 151 5.14 13.36 2.60
N ASN A 152 5.42 12.47 1.66
CA ASN A 152 4.53 11.39 1.29
C ASN A 152 5.32 10.09 1.06
N GLY A 153 4.83 8.96 1.58
CA GLY A 153 5.56 7.70 1.68
C GLY A 153 6.09 7.43 3.09
N PRO A 154 6.96 6.41 3.31
CA PRO A 154 7.55 5.55 2.30
C PRO A 154 6.52 4.62 1.65
N TYR A 155 6.62 4.45 0.35
CA TYR A 155 5.91 3.45 -0.41
C TYR A 155 6.83 2.29 -0.71
N MET A 156 6.36 1.08 -0.48
CA MET A 156 7.11 -0.14 -0.79
C MET A 156 6.17 -1.33 -0.83
N ARG A 157 6.46 -2.30 -1.68
CA ARG A 157 5.86 -3.62 -1.66
C ARG A 157 6.96 -4.62 -1.38
N LYS A 158 7.17 -4.93 -0.09
CA LYS A 158 8.27 -5.75 0.41
C LYS A 158 7.75 -7.07 0.95
N PHE A 159 8.41 -8.16 0.55
CA PHE A 159 8.24 -9.51 1.09
C PHE A 159 9.58 -10.03 1.64
N LEU A 160 9.59 -11.26 2.14
CA LEU A 160 10.79 -11.86 2.73
C LEU A 160 11.95 -11.99 1.74
N ASP A 161 11.64 -12.15 0.45
CA ASP A 161 12.57 -12.37 -0.66
C ASP A 161 12.90 -11.10 -1.47
N GLY A 162 12.46 -9.92 -1.02
CA GLY A 162 12.84 -8.66 -1.63
C GLY A 162 11.69 -7.67 -1.88
N TYR A 163 11.97 -6.69 -2.73
CA TYR A 163 11.02 -5.66 -3.15
C TYR A 163 10.40 -6.02 -4.50
N TYR A 164 9.13 -5.71 -4.63
CA TYR A 164 8.32 -6.04 -5.80
C TYR A 164 7.74 -4.78 -6.42
N PRO A 165 7.38 -4.82 -7.72
CA PRO A 165 6.75 -3.70 -8.39
C PRO A 165 5.51 -3.20 -7.66
N MET A 166 5.40 -1.89 -7.54
CA MET A 166 4.26 -1.17 -6.99
C MET A 166 3.98 0.05 -7.86
N GLN A 167 2.70 0.34 -8.09
CA GLN A 167 2.27 1.57 -8.74
C GLN A 167 1.82 2.58 -7.68
N VAL A 168 2.22 3.84 -7.85
CA VAL A 168 1.75 4.96 -7.03
C VAL A 168 1.26 6.07 -7.94
N SER A 169 0.04 6.57 -7.66
CA SER A 169 -0.49 7.81 -8.20
C SER A 169 -0.74 8.78 -7.04
N LEU A 170 -0.17 9.97 -7.13
CA LEU A 170 -0.41 11.05 -6.18
C LEU A 170 -1.07 12.21 -6.92
N ARG A 171 -2.20 12.68 -6.40
CA ARG A 171 -2.84 13.95 -6.77
C ARG A 171 -2.80 14.87 -5.56
N LEU A 172 -2.09 15.96 -5.68
CA LEU A 172 -1.99 17.00 -4.66
C LEU A 172 -2.69 18.27 -5.13
N GLU A 173 -3.63 18.74 -4.34
CA GLU A 173 -4.30 20.05 -4.52
C GLU A 173 -3.81 21.02 -3.44
N TYR A 174 -3.50 22.25 -3.84
CA TYR A 174 -3.01 23.29 -2.92
C TYR A 174 -3.53 24.68 -3.30
N PRO A 175 -3.68 25.62 -2.34
CA PRO A 175 -4.15 26.98 -2.60
C PRO A 175 -3.10 27.81 -3.34
N ALA A 176 -3.15 27.85 -4.68
CA ALA A 176 -2.19 28.57 -5.53
C ALA A 176 -2.13 30.10 -5.28
N SER A 177 -3.13 30.66 -4.58
CA SER A 177 -3.10 32.05 -4.12
C SER A 177 -2.19 32.28 -2.90
N LEU A 178 -1.91 31.23 -2.11
CA LEU A 178 -1.14 31.28 -0.88
C LEU A 178 0.23 30.61 -0.98
N LEU A 179 0.34 29.62 -1.87
CA LEU A 179 1.53 28.80 -2.05
C LEU A 179 2.00 28.83 -3.50
N GLN A 180 3.32 28.84 -3.66
CA GLN A 180 4.02 28.60 -4.90
C GLN A 180 4.78 27.27 -4.78
N LEU A 181 4.60 26.38 -5.75
CA LEU A 181 5.40 25.17 -5.87
C LEU A 181 6.85 25.53 -6.23
N ILE A 182 7.83 24.97 -5.52
CA ILE A 182 9.26 25.22 -5.75
C ILE A 182 9.95 24.00 -6.31
N ASP A 183 9.75 22.83 -5.67
CA ASP A 183 10.49 21.63 -5.99
C ASP A 183 9.69 20.37 -5.73
N ILE A 184 10.02 19.31 -6.48
CA ILE A 184 9.48 17.96 -6.32
C ILE A 184 10.64 16.97 -6.37
N SER A 185 10.76 16.16 -5.33
CA SER A 185 11.76 15.11 -5.25
C SER A 185 11.09 13.74 -5.07
N PRO A 186 11.47 12.71 -5.86
CA PRO A 186 12.38 12.74 -7.00
C PRO A 186 11.94 13.69 -8.11
N ALA A 187 12.89 14.19 -8.90
CA ALA A 187 12.59 14.95 -10.10
C ALA A 187 12.00 14.04 -11.20
N GLU A 188 11.25 14.63 -12.13
CA GLU A 188 10.71 13.92 -13.30
C GLU A 188 11.82 13.18 -14.07
N GLN A 189 11.57 11.92 -14.39
CA GLN A 189 12.51 11.04 -15.08
C GLN A 189 11.73 9.85 -15.70
N PRO A 190 12.36 9.03 -16.56
CA PRO A 190 11.73 7.83 -17.09
C PRO A 190 11.16 6.94 -15.97
N GLY A 191 9.87 6.60 -16.04
CA GLY A 191 9.13 5.83 -15.03
C GLY A 191 8.63 6.64 -13.83
N PHE A 192 8.97 7.94 -13.72
CA PHE A 192 8.44 8.86 -12.72
C PHE A 192 7.94 10.15 -13.40
N THR A 193 6.65 10.18 -13.68
CA THR A 193 6.02 11.30 -14.41
C THR A 193 5.46 12.33 -13.44
N VAL A 194 5.72 13.60 -13.71
CA VAL A 194 5.18 14.75 -12.95
C VAL A 194 4.40 15.66 -13.88
N ARG A 195 3.15 15.94 -13.56
CA ARG A 195 2.33 16.95 -14.25
C ARG A 195 1.96 18.04 -13.27
N GLN A 196 2.11 19.28 -13.69
CA GLN A 196 1.84 20.46 -12.87
C GLN A 196 0.79 21.33 -13.55
N GLU A 197 -0.21 21.70 -12.78
CA GLU A 197 -1.24 22.67 -13.16
C GLU A 197 -1.37 23.73 -12.06
N ALA A 198 -2.10 24.80 -12.31
CA ALA A 198 -2.30 25.84 -11.30
C ALA A 198 -3.05 25.27 -10.07
N GLY A 199 -2.36 25.15 -8.93
CA GLY A 199 -2.92 24.62 -7.68
C GLY A 199 -2.98 23.09 -7.62
N GLN A 200 -2.34 22.38 -8.56
CA GLN A 200 -2.35 20.94 -8.59
C GLN A 200 -1.00 20.35 -9.05
N VAL A 201 -0.63 19.24 -8.42
CA VAL A 201 0.47 18.35 -8.85
C VAL A 201 -0.08 16.94 -8.99
N MET A 202 0.28 16.27 -10.06
CA MET A 202 0.00 14.85 -10.28
C MET A 202 1.31 14.11 -10.51
N ILE A 203 1.50 13.01 -9.80
CA ILE A 203 2.66 12.12 -9.93
C ILE A 203 2.14 10.72 -10.22
N ASP A 204 2.68 10.08 -11.26
CA ASP A 204 2.41 8.70 -11.61
C ASP A 204 3.72 7.96 -11.79
N THR A 205 3.86 6.81 -11.13
CA THR A 205 5.08 6.02 -11.17
C THR A 205 4.83 4.54 -10.94
N ILE A 206 5.70 3.73 -11.50
CA ILE A 206 5.83 2.31 -11.18
C ILE A 206 7.28 2.10 -10.78
N PHE A 207 7.51 1.44 -9.67
CA PHE A 207 8.84 1.29 -9.11
C PHE A 207 9.00 0.00 -8.30
N GLU A 208 10.23 -0.38 -8.06
CA GLU A 208 10.67 -1.32 -7.04
C GLU A 208 11.55 -0.60 -6.01
N GLY A 209 11.64 -1.15 -4.80
CA GLY A 209 12.39 -0.53 -3.71
C GLY A 209 11.52 0.33 -2.81
N GLU A 210 12.11 1.37 -2.22
CA GLU A 210 11.43 2.31 -1.33
C GLU A 210 11.35 3.70 -1.96
N LEU A 211 10.13 4.18 -2.20
CA LEU A 211 9.86 5.51 -2.73
C LEU A 211 9.40 6.45 -1.61
N ARG A 212 10.06 7.61 -1.53
CA ARG A 212 9.62 8.77 -0.74
C ARG A 212 9.51 9.95 -1.67
N THR A 213 8.42 10.70 -1.58
CA THR A 213 8.25 11.95 -2.32
C THR A 213 8.23 13.13 -1.36
N THR A 214 8.88 14.21 -1.76
CA THR A 214 8.85 15.48 -1.06
C THR A 214 8.46 16.58 -2.04
N ILE A 215 7.45 17.38 -1.68
CA ILE A 215 6.98 18.49 -2.48
C ILE A 215 7.18 19.75 -1.66
N GLN A 216 7.91 20.73 -2.20
CA GLN A 216 8.29 21.95 -1.51
C GLN A 216 7.51 23.14 -2.04
N PHE A 217 7.11 24.00 -1.12
CA PHE A 217 6.36 25.22 -1.40
C PHE A 217 6.98 26.41 -0.69
N GLU A 218 6.80 27.58 -1.29
CA GLU A 218 7.04 28.88 -0.68
C GLU A 218 5.69 29.60 -0.52
N ARG A 219 5.54 30.33 0.58
CA ARG A 219 4.39 31.19 0.82
C ARG A 219 4.50 32.44 -0.04
N LYS A 220 3.40 32.79 -0.72
CA LYS A 220 3.27 34.04 -1.49
C LYS A 220 3.02 35.23 -0.59
#